data_99865e280dec71fe797ff1b8dbf24a61
#
_entry.id   99865e280dec71fe797ff1b8dbf24a61
#
_cell.length_a   1.000
_cell.length_b   1.000
_cell.length_c   1.000
_cell.angle_alpha   90.00
_cell.angle_beta   90.00
_cell.angle_gamma   90.00
#
_symmetry.space_group_name_H-M   'P 1'
#
loop_
_entity.id
_entity.type
_entity.pdbx_description
1 polymer ?
#
loop_
_entity_poly.entity_id
_entity_poly.type
_entity_poly.pdbx_seq_one_letter_code
_entity_poly.pdbx_strand_id
1 'polypeptide(L)'
;MAIDRATLITIPFSHYCEKARWALDACHIAYEEDGHLPLFHYVAVRGKKSVPILVTKKQRLTDSTDIAAWADSKRPGTLLPADSRARDEALALEDELDRSFGPATRRWAYFQLLPRSDLDDVLVRGVPRWQAIGLKVTRPLAVGILKRELKIDAEGAERSRKKIEETFDAVDKKLADGREYLAGDRFTIADLTFAALASPILFPREHPIGMPPADELTPAAQAQVQEWRDRPAGRHGLSVYENHRRA
;
A
#
# COMPACT_ATOMS: atom_id res chain seq x y z
N MET A 1 -25.21 21.00 -6.73
CA MET A 1 -23.96 21.44 -6.07
C MET A 1 -22.82 20.68 -6.73
N ALA A 2 -21.87 21.36 -7.35
CA ALA A 2 -20.68 20.68 -7.90
C ALA A 2 -19.96 19.97 -6.74
N ILE A 3 -19.87 18.63 -6.82
CA ILE A 3 -19.10 17.85 -5.86
C ILE A 3 -17.67 18.33 -6.02
N ASP A 4 -17.11 18.88 -4.95
CA ASP A 4 -15.73 19.32 -4.84
C ASP A 4 -14.82 18.10 -5.04
N ARG A 5 -14.39 17.85 -6.29
CA ARG A 5 -13.51 16.74 -6.59
C ARG A 5 -12.17 16.99 -5.92
N ALA A 6 -11.82 16.12 -4.99
CA ALA A 6 -10.48 16.06 -4.43
C ALA A 6 -9.52 15.49 -5.48
N THR A 7 -8.24 15.89 -5.43
CA THR A 7 -7.19 15.30 -6.27
C THR A 7 -6.26 14.48 -5.39
N LEU A 8 -6.08 13.19 -5.72
CA LEU A 8 -5.16 12.31 -5.04
C LEU A 8 -3.89 12.16 -5.89
N ILE A 9 -2.79 12.79 -5.45
CA ILE A 9 -1.48 12.68 -6.09
C ILE A 9 -0.81 11.40 -5.61
N THR A 10 -0.41 10.52 -6.55
CA THR A 10 0.10 9.19 -6.24
C THR A 10 1.35 8.82 -7.02
N ILE A 11 2.01 7.77 -6.56
CA ILE A 11 2.71 6.80 -7.39
C ILE A 11 1.78 5.59 -7.47
N PRO A 12 1.19 5.27 -8.64
CA PRO A 12 0.10 4.29 -8.72
C PRO A 12 0.43 2.93 -8.11
N PHE A 13 1.66 2.46 -8.26
CA PHE A 13 2.14 1.18 -7.71
C PHE A 13 2.51 1.23 -6.22
N SER A 14 2.38 2.38 -5.56
CA SER A 14 2.72 2.50 -4.14
C SER A 14 1.61 1.95 -3.24
N HIS A 15 1.94 1.02 -2.36
CA HIS A 15 1.03 0.43 -1.39
C HIS A 15 0.48 1.44 -0.36
N TYR A 16 1.22 2.52 -0.04
CA TYR A 16 0.70 3.65 0.74
C TYR A 16 -0.33 4.46 -0.05
N CYS A 17 -0.14 4.58 -1.37
CA CYS A 17 -1.16 5.19 -2.23
C CYS A 17 -2.38 4.29 -2.35
N GLU A 18 -2.19 2.97 -2.36
CA GLU A 18 -3.30 2.00 -2.31
C GLU A 18 -4.08 2.12 -1.00
N LYS A 19 -3.42 2.22 0.15
CA LYS A 19 -4.06 2.49 1.45
C LYS A 19 -4.95 3.74 1.38
N ALA A 20 -4.45 4.83 0.79
CA ALA A 20 -5.21 6.08 0.67
C ALA A 20 -6.39 5.96 -0.31
N ARG A 21 -6.20 5.33 -1.50
CA ARG A 21 -7.30 5.04 -2.44
C ARG A 21 -8.40 4.26 -1.76
N TRP A 22 -8.01 3.14 -1.12
CA TRP A 22 -8.96 2.26 -0.46
C TRP A 22 -9.76 2.97 0.63
N ALA A 23 -9.10 3.80 1.45
CA ALA A 23 -9.78 4.60 2.46
C ALA A 23 -10.81 5.56 1.87
N LEU A 24 -10.46 6.24 0.76
CA LEU A 24 -11.38 7.14 0.05
C LEU A 24 -12.55 6.36 -0.56
N ASP A 25 -12.28 5.24 -1.22
CA ASP A 25 -13.29 4.39 -1.85
C ASP A 25 -14.25 3.78 -0.83
N ALA A 26 -13.74 3.25 0.28
CA ALA A 26 -14.55 2.70 1.37
C ALA A 26 -15.49 3.76 1.99
N CYS A 27 -15.03 5.01 2.06
CA CYS A 27 -15.84 6.13 2.53
C CYS A 27 -16.68 6.79 1.42
N HIS A 28 -16.71 6.22 0.20
CA HIS A 28 -17.41 6.73 -0.98
C HIS A 28 -17.10 8.20 -1.30
N ILE A 29 -15.84 8.58 -1.20
CA ILE A 29 -15.37 9.93 -1.50
C ILE A 29 -14.88 9.97 -2.95
N ALA A 30 -15.50 10.81 -3.77
CA ALA A 30 -15.08 11.00 -5.15
C ALA A 30 -13.77 11.80 -5.22
N TYR A 31 -12.81 11.32 -6.00
CA TYR A 31 -11.54 11.99 -6.26
C TYR A 31 -11.08 11.76 -7.71
N GLU A 32 -10.15 12.57 -8.16
CA GLU A 32 -9.39 12.35 -9.40
C GLU A 32 -7.98 11.94 -9.00
N GLU A 33 -7.47 10.87 -9.59
CA GLU A 33 -6.10 10.43 -9.33
C GLU A 33 -5.13 11.10 -10.32
N ASP A 34 -4.09 11.76 -9.76
CA ASP A 34 -2.97 12.34 -10.48
C ASP A 34 -1.74 11.46 -10.24
N GLY A 35 -1.58 10.45 -11.11
CA GLY A 35 -0.54 9.43 -10.98
C GLY A 35 0.79 9.86 -11.61
N HIS A 36 1.88 9.63 -10.89
CA HIS A 36 3.24 9.95 -11.33
C HIS A 36 4.21 8.79 -11.10
N LEU A 37 5.22 8.69 -11.96
CA LEU A 37 6.37 7.81 -11.70
C LEU A 37 7.25 8.34 -10.55
N PRO A 38 7.98 7.45 -9.85
CA PRO A 38 9.06 7.87 -8.96
C PRO A 38 10.00 8.86 -9.66
N LEU A 39 10.47 9.86 -8.94
CA LEU A 39 11.20 11.06 -9.38
C LEU A 39 10.32 12.10 -10.07
N PHE A 40 9.44 11.75 -11.00
CA PHE A 40 8.54 12.71 -11.65
C PHE A 40 7.50 13.30 -10.69
N HIS A 41 7.11 12.54 -9.65
CA HIS A 41 6.18 13.01 -8.62
C HIS A 41 6.67 14.25 -7.87
N TYR A 42 8.00 14.47 -7.77
CA TYR A 42 8.55 15.65 -7.08
C TYR A 42 8.03 16.98 -7.63
N VAL A 43 7.72 17.03 -8.93
CA VAL A 43 7.15 18.23 -9.56
C VAL A 43 5.72 18.46 -9.07
N ALA A 44 4.90 17.42 -9.00
CA ALA A 44 3.51 17.49 -8.56
C ALA A 44 3.38 17.79 -7.05
N VAL A 45 4.29 17.26 -6.24
CA VAL A 45 4.21 17.37 -4.77
C VAL A 45 4.77 18.68 -4.20
N ARG A 46 5.30 19.60 -5.04
CA ARG A 46 5.78 20.93 -4.64
C ARG A 46 6.71 20.89 -3.41
N GLY A 47 7.78 20.11 -3.49
CA GLY A 47 8.83 20.05 -2.47
C GLY A 47 8.58 19.08 -1.32
N LYS A 48 7.46 18.38 -1.26
CA LYS A 48 7.30 17.20 -0.40
C LYS A 48 8.02 16.00 -1.01
N LYS A 49 8.52 15.08 -0.17
CA LYS A 49 9.29 13.93 -0.65
C LYS A 49 8.46 12.67 -0.84
N SER A 50 7.23 12.64 -0.33
CA SER A 50 6.40 11.44 -0.26
C SER A 50 5.00 11.64 -0.86
N VAL A 51 4.42 10.55 -1.31
CA VAL A 51 3.02 10.39 -1.67
C VAL A 51 2.44 9.22 -0.85
N PRO A 52 1.11 9.17 -0.65
CA PRO A 52 0.05 9.93 -1.30
C PRO A 52 -0.10 11.36 -0.78
N ILE A 53 -0.69 12.23 -1.61
CA ILE A 53 -1.14 13.56 -1.18
C ILE A 53 -2.57 13.79 -1.65
N LEU A 54 -3.48 14.08 -0.74
CA LEU A 54 -4.85 14.48 -1.06
C LEU A 54 -4.97 16.01 -1.03
N VAL A 55 -5.35 16.60 -2.15
CA VAL A 55 -5.62 18.03 -2.29
C VAL A 55 -7.12 18.25 -2.37
N THR A 56 -7.65 19.03 -1.45
CA THR A 56 -9.04 19.48 -1.43
C THR A 56 -9.08 21.02 -1.52
N LYS A 57 -10.24 21.63 -1.69
CA LYS A 57 -10.34 23.11 -1.66
C LYS A 57 -9.89 23.71 -0.32
N LYS A 58 -9.97 22.94 0.77
CA LYS A 58 -9.76 23.47 2.13
C LYS A 58 -8.39 23.09 2.71
N GLN A 59 -7.81 21.99 2.27
CA GLN A 59 -6.60 21.44 2.90
C GLN A 59 -5.83 20.54 1.97
N ARG A 60 -4.57 20.30 2.34
CA ARG A 60 -3.67 19.36 1.70
C ARG A 60 -3.18 18.36 2.76
N LEU A 61 -3.55 17.09 2.61
CA LEU A 61 -3.12 15.99 3.47
C LEU A 61 -1.95 15.27 2.78
N THR A 62 -0.90 15.00 3.52
CA THR A 62 0.37 14.51 2.95
C THR A 62 0.81 13.16 3.51
N ASP A 63 -0.11 12.49 4.20
CA ASP A 63 0.11 11.17 4.79
C ASP A 63 -1.11 10.29 4.58
N SER A 64 -0.91 8.97 4.36
CA SER A 64 -2.00 8.03 4.11
C SER A 64 -2.90 7.83 5.33
N THR A 65 -2.33 7.90 6.54
CA THR A 65 -3.08 7.85 7.80
C THR A 65 -3.99 9.05 7.97
N ASP A 66 -3.45 10.28 7.72
CA ASP A 66 -4.26 11.51 7.74
C ASP A 66 -5.38 11.49 6.71
N ILE A 67 -5.11 10.94 5.51
CA ILE A 67 -6.12 10.80 4.45
C ILE A 67 -7.21 9.84 4.90
N ALA A 68 -6.87 8.69 5.49
CA ALA A 68 -7.83 7.72 5.98
C ALA A 68 -8.70 8.28 7.14
N ALA A 69 -8.06 8.96 8.10
CA ALA A 69 -8.77 9.63 9.19
C ALA A 69 -9.72 10.73 8.69
N TRP A 70 -9.26 11.51 7.70
CA TRP A 70 -10.10 12.51 7.05
C TRP A 70 -11.27 11.86 6.30
N ALA A 71 -11.05 10.77 5.59
CA ALA A 71 -12.09 10.05 4.88
C ALA A 71 -13.15 9.53 5.85
N ASP A 72 -12.76 8.89 6.95
CA ASP A 72 -13.68 8.44 7.99
C ASP A 72 -14.43 9.60 8.64
N SER A 73 -13.81 10.79 8.80
CA SER A 73 -14.50 11.98 9.31
C SER A 73 -15.65 12.46 8.42
N LYS A 74 -15.66 12.11 7.13
CA LYS A 74 -16.76 12.41 6.20
C LYS A 74 -17.86 11.37 6.24
N ARG A 75 -17.52 10.15 6.65
CA ARG A 75 -18.44 9.04 6.84
C ARG A 75 -18.10 8.27 8.12
N PRO A 76 -18.40 8.86 9.28
CA PRO A 76 -17.96 8.35 10.57
C PRO A 76 -18.36 6.91 10.80
N GLY A 77 -17.40 6.12 11.29
CA GLY A 77 -17.63 4.74 11.61
C GLY A 77 -17.43 3.79 10.42
N THR A 78 -16.93 4.24 9.27
CA THR A 78 -16.62 3.35 8.14
C THR A 78 -15.33 2.59 8.38
N LEU A 79 -14.27 3.27 8.79
CA LEU A 79 -12.94 2.70 9.04
C LEU A 79 -12.57 2.66 10.51
N LEU A 80 -13.11 3.59 11.31
CA LEU A 80 -12.83 3.67 12.73
C LEU A 80 -14.05 3.20 13.54
N PRO A 81 -13.91 2.23 14.45
CA PRO A 81 -14.96 1.78 15.33
C PRO A 81 -15.54 2.92 16.20
N ALA A 82 -16.83 2.83 16.51
CA ALA A 82 -17.46 3.75 17.45
C ALA A 82 -17.00 3.50 18.89
N ASP A 83 -16.78 2.23 19.24
CA ASP A 83 -16.19 1.83 20.51
C ASP A 83 -14.77 2.35 20.65
N SER A 84 -14.46 3.01 21.76
CA SER A 84 -13.17 3.67 21.97
C SER A 84 -12.02 2.67 22.05
N ARG A 85 -12.23 1.53 22.71
CA ARG A 85 -11.20 0.50 22.88
C ARG A 85 -10.83 -0.15 21.55
N ALA A 86 -11.86 -0.52 20.76
CA ALA A 86 -11.64 -1.08 19.43
C ALA A 86 -11.00 -0.05 18.48
N ARG A 87 -11.36 1.22 18.62
CA ARG A 87 -10.74 2.33 17.87
C ARG A 87 -9.28 2.49 18.20
N ASP A 88 -8.94 2.53 19.48
CA ASP A 88 -7.55 2.68 19.95
C ASP A 88 -6.71 1.48 19.51
N GLU A 89 -7.27 0.27 19.56
CA GLU A 89 -6.61 -0.95 19.05
C GLU A 89 -6.38 -0.84 17.54
N ALA A 90 -7.37 -0.42 16.75
CA ALA A 90 -7.25 -0.29 15.30
C ALA A 90 -6.19 0.75 14.91
N LEU A 91 -6.15 1.90 15.60
CA LEU A 91 -5.16 2.95 15.35
C LEU A 91 -3.75 2.54 15.77
N ALA A 92 -3.59 1.83 16.88
CA ALA A 92 -2.29 1.33 17.33
C ALA A 92 -1.71 0.31 16.34
N LEU A 93 -2.54 -0.59 15.82
CA LEU A 93 -2.13 -1.54 14.78
C LEU A 93 -1.77 -0.84 13.46
N GLU A 94 -2.59 0.11 13.05
CA GLU A 94 -2.35 0.91 11.85
C GLU A 94 -0.98 1.60 11.92
N ASP A 95 -0.69 2.29 13.02
CA ASP A 95 0.57 3.01 13.24
C ASP A 95 1.78 2.06 13.26
N GLU A 96 1.68 0.90 13.90
CA GLU A 96 2.74 -0.12 13.92
C GLU A 96 3.02 -0.66 12.51
N LEU A 97 1.96 -1.03 11.78
CA LEU A 97 2.06 -1.54 10.41
C LEU A 97 2.67 -0.49 9.47
N ASP A 98 2.23 0.75 9.59
CA ASP A 98 2.70 1.86 8.74
C ASP A 98 4.19 2.13 8.93
N ARG A 99 4.67 2.15 10.18
CA ARG A 99 6.07 2.43 10.51
C ARG A 99 7.02 1.29 10.21
N SER A 100 6.60 0.05 10.39
CA SER A 100 7.52 -1.09 10.36
C SER A 100 7.28 -2.05 9.20
N PHE A 101 6.04 -2.44 8.99
CA PHE A 101 5.67 -3.44 7.99
C PHE A 101 5.71 -2.89 6.56
N GLY A 102 5.12 -1.72 6.32
CA GLY A 102 5.11 -1.10 4.99
C GLY A 102 6.49 -0.88 4.38
N PRO A 103 7.47 -0.30 5.11
CA PRO A 103 8.84 -0.19 4.61
C PRO A 103 9.50 -1.55 4.32
N ALA A 104 9.17 -2.58 5.10
CA ALA A 104 9.73 -3.93 4.94
C ALA A 104 9.17 -4.61 3.68
N THR A 105 7.85 -4.63 3.50
CA THR A 105 7.21 -5.23 2.31
C THR A 105 7.68 -4.57 1.03
N ARG A 106 7.76 -3.23 1.02
CA ARG A 106 8.27 -2.46 -0.12
C ARG A 106 9.72 -2.82 -0.46
N ARG A 107 10.61 -2.88 0.53
CA ARG A 107 12.03 -3.15 0.28
C ARG A 107 12.22 -4.56 -0.24
N TRP A 108 11.55 -5.55 0.37
CA TRP A 108 11.62 -6.93 -0.09
C TRP A 108 11.10 -7.06 -1.54
N ALA A 109 9.93 -6.50 -1.82
CA ALA A 109 9.33 -6.55 -3.15
C ALA A 109 10.22 -5.86 -4.20
N TYR A 110 10.74 -4.68 -3.92
CA TYR A 110 11.62 -3.99 -4.86
C TYR A 110 12.94 -4.73 -5.09
N PHE A 111 13.47 -5.43 -4.09
CA PHE A 111 14.64 -6.28 -4.29
C PHE A 111 14.39 -7.38 -5.31
N GLN A 112 13.19 -7.97 -5.29
CA GLN A 112 12.79 -9.01 -6.24
C GLN A 112 12.40 -8.44 -7.63
N LEU A 113 11.72 -7.31 -7.67
CA LEU A 113 11.05 -6.80 -8.87
C LEU A 113 11.92 -5.83 -9.69
N LEU A 114 12.73 -4.97 -9.06
CA LEU A 114 13.51 -3.94 -9.78
C LEU A 114 14.50 -4.48 -10.82
N PRO A 115 15.09 -5.69 -10.69
CA PRO A 115 15.92 -6.25 -11.74
C PRO A 115 15.16 -6.60 -13.03
N ARG A 116 13.82 -6.72 -12.97
CA ARG A 116 12.97 -7.16 -14.07
C ARG A 116 12.62 -5.99 -14.98
N SER A 117 12.69 -6.21 -16.29
CA SER A 117 12.32 -5.20 -17.30
C SER A 117 10.80 -5.08 -17.51
N ASP A 118 10.05 -6.17 -17.33
CA ASP A 118 8.60 -6.22 -17.46
C ASP A 118 7.84 -5.47 -16.35
N LEU A 119 8.52 -5.19 -15.23
CA LEU A 119 7.98 -4.30 -14.19
C LEU A 119 7.60 -2.93 -14.74
N ASP A 120 8.29 -2.47 -15.80
CA ASP A 120 8.04 -1.16 -16.39
C ASP A 120 6.60 -1.05 -16.94
N ASP A 121 6.03 -2.15 -17.47
CA ASP A 121 4.64 -2.18 -17.96
C ASP A 121 3.61 -1.98 -16.83
N VAL A 122 3.95 -2.39 -15.62
CA VAL A 122 3.11 -2.14 -14.43
C VAL A 122 3.33 -0.73 -13.91
N LEU A 123 4.58 -0.27 -13.83
CA LEU A 123 4.93 1.05 -13.32
C LEU A 123 4.30 2.20 -14.12
N VAL A 124 4.10 2.02 -15.43
CA VAL A 124 3.52 3.06 -16.29
C VAL A 124 1.99 3.11 -16.28
N ARG A 125 1.33 2.19 -15.58
CA ARG A 125 -0.14 2.22 -15.46
C ARG A 125 -0.58 3.41 -14.63
N GLY A 126 -1.56 4.16 -15.15
CA GLY A 126 -2.10 5.33 -14.44
C GLY A 126 -1.20 6.57 -14.43
N VAL A 127 -0.15 6.61 -15.26
CA VAL A 127 0.72 7.80 -15.39
C VAL A 127 0.62 8.45 -16.77
N PRO A 128 0.95 9.74 -16.92
CA PRO A 128 0.97 10.42 -18.21
C PRO A 128 1.95 9.77 -19.21
N ARG A 129 1.55 9.68 -20.48
CA ARG A 129 2.35 9.03 -21.56
C ARG A 129 3.78 9.57 -21.66
N TRP A 130 3.99 10.86 -21.45
CA TRP A 130 5.31 11.46 -21.51
C TRP A 130 6.26 10.94 -20.41
N GLN A 131 5.71 10.60 -19.23
CA GLN A 131 6.47 9.95 -18.15
C GLN A 131 6.83 8.51 -18.51
N ALA A 132 5.91 7.77 -19.12
CA ALA A 132 6.16 6.41 -19.60
C ALA A 132 7.31 6.37 -20.64
N ILE A 133 7.33 7.36 -21.56
CA ILE A 133 8.43 7.52 -22.52
C ILE A 133 9.72 7.90 -21.78
N GLY A 134 9.65 8.84 -20.85
CA GLY A 134 10.79 9.28 -20.04
C GLY A 134 11.41 8.17 -19.19
N LEU A 135 10.60 7.21 -18.71
CA LEU A 135 11.08 6.08 -17.93
C LEU A 135 12.14 5.25 -18.68
N LYS A 136 11.94 5.02 -19.97
CA LYS A 136 12.88 4.23 -20.79
C LYS A 136 14.32 4.77 -20.74
N VAL A 137 14.45 6.10 -20.65
CA VAL A 137 15.76 6.77 -20.57
C VAL A 137 16.24 6.94 -19.12
N THR A 138 15.31 7.25 -18.22
CA THR A 138 15.65 7.58 -16.83
C THR A 138 15.69 6.37 -15.90
N ARG A 139 15.26 5.19 -16.34
CA ARG A 139 15.15 3.97 -15.52
C ARG A 139 16.42 3.61 -14.75
N PRO A 140 17.64 3.55 -15.37
CA PRO A 140 18.84 3.19 -14.62
C PRO A 140 19.13 4.17 -13.47
N LEU A 141 18.92 5.47 -13.71
CA LEU A 141 19.08 6.51 -12.70
C LEU A 141 18.02 6.37 -11.60
N ALA A 142 16.75 6.20 -11.98
CA ALA A 142 15.63 6.04 -11.05
C ALA A 142 15.82 4.81 -10.14
N VAL A 143 16.19 3.68 -10.73
CA VAL A 143 16.49 2.44 -10.00
C VAL A 143 17.69 2.62 -9.07
N GLY A 144 18.76 3.29 -9.52
CA GLY A 144 19.93 3.58 -8.70
C GLY A 144 19.59 4.45 -7.48
N ILE A 145 18.81 5.49 -7.66
CA ILE A 145 18.33 6.36 -6.58
C ILE A 145 17.45 5.56 -5.61
N LEU A 146 16.47 4.81 -6.11
CA LEU A 146 15.58 3.99 -5.27
C LEU A 146 16.36 2.96 -4.43
N LYS A 147 17.33 2.26 -5.05
CA LYS A 147 18.17 1.29 -4.35
C LYS A 147 18.93 1.95 -3.21
N ARG A 148 19.50 3.12 -3.45
CA ARG A 148 20.25 3.86 -2.43
C ARG A 148 19.35 4.38 -1.31
N GLU A 149 18.27 5.11 -1.65
CA GLU A 149 17.38 5.75 -0.69
C GLU A 149 16.64 4.73 0.20
N LEU A 150 16.24 3.61 -0.38
CA LEU A 150 15.47 2.58 0.33
C LEU A 150 16.35 1.43 0.84
N LYS A 151 17.68 1.51 0.65
CA LYS A 151 18.65 0.46 1.03
C LYS A 151 18.23 -0.91 0.50
N ILE A 152 18.02 -0.98 -0.83
CA ILE A 152 17.56 -2.19 -1.53
C ILE A 152 18.80 -2.98 -1.96
N ASP A 153 19.23 -3.87 -1.09
CA ASP A 153 20.30 -4.85 -1.27
C ASP A 153 19.90 -6.17 -0.61
N ALA A 154 20.73 -7.19 -0.74
CA ALA A 154 20.44 -8.52 -0.19
C ALA A 154 20.28 -8.51 1.33
N GLU A 155 21.12 -7.76 2.05
CA GLU A 155 21.04 -7.62 3.50
C GLU A 155 19.79 -6.89 3.93
N GLY A 156 19.43 -5.79 3.22
CA GLY A 156 18.20 -5.05 3.46
C GLY A 156 16.94 -5.86 3.17
N ALA A 157 16.96 -6.69 2.11
CA ALA A 157 15.89 -7.60 1.80
C ALA A 157 15.71 -8.68 2.88
N GLU A 158 16.81 -9.23 3.39
CA GLU A 158 16.76 -10.23 4.46
C GLU A 158 16.28 -9.63 5.80
N ARG A 159 16.73 -8.43 6.16
CA ARG A 159 16.17 -7.71 7.31
C ARG A 159 14.67 -7.47 7.16
N SER A 160 14.25 -7.15 5.94
CA SER A 160 12.82 -6.95 5.63
C SER A 160 12.03 -8.25 5.72
N ARG A 161 12.57 -9.37 5.22
CA ARG A 161 11.94 -10.69 5.34
C ARG A 161 11.67 -11.04 6.80
N LYS A 162 12.66 -10.87 7.68
CA LYS A 162 12.52 -11.11 9.13
C LYS A 162 11.42 -10.22 9.73
N LYS A 163 11.39 -8.93 9.34
CA LYS A 163 10.37 -8.01 9.86
C LYS A 163 8.96 -8.35 9.37
N ILE A 164 8.84 -8.84 8.14
CA ILE A 164 7.58 -9.35 7.59
C ILE A 164 7.11 -10.56 8.42
N GLU A 165 8.01 -11.50 8.70
CA GLU A 165 7.70 -12.69 9.50
C GLU A 165 7.27 -12.35 10.93
N GLU A 166 7.99 -11.46 11.62
CA GLU A 166 7.60 -10.96 12.94
C GLU A 166 6.18 -10.36 12.93
N THR A 167 5.85 -9.59 11.88
CA THR A 167 4.51 -9.00 11.74
C THR A 167 3.46 -10.07 11.48
N PHE A 168 3.77 -11.04 10.61
CA PHE A 168 2.87 -12.17 10.34
C PHE A 168 2.64 -13.01 11.59
N ASP A 169 3.69 -13.27 12.39
CA ASP A 169 3.55 -13.99 13.68
C ASP A 169 2.61 -13.25 14.64
N ALA A 170 2.72 -11.93 14.71
CA ALA A 170 1.84 -11.10 15.55
C ALA A 170 0.38 -11.14 15.06
N VAL A 171 0.16 -11.08 13.73
CA VAL A 171 -1.17 -11.15 13.12
C VAL A 171 -1.74 -12.56 13.26
N ASP A 172 -0.96 -13.62 13.00
CA ASP A 172 -1.39 -15.01 13.17
C ASP A 172 -1.84 -15.27 14.61
N LYS A 173 -1.06 -14.79 15.58
CA LYS A 173 -1.43 -14.91 17.01
C LYS A 173 -2.74 -14.18 17.32
N LYS A 174 -2.95 -13.01 16.69
CA LYS A 174 -4.17 -12.22 16.88
C LYS A 174 -5.39 -12.93 16.29
N LEU A 175 -5.23 -13.60 15.16
CA LEU A 175 -6.30 -14.36 14.48
C LEU A 175 -6.56 -15.77 15.08
N ALA A 176 -5.69 -16.23 15.98
CA ALA A 176 -5.77 -17.58 16.56
C ALA A 176 -7.01 -17.82 17.43
N ASP A 177 -7.68 -16.77 17.90
CA ASP A 177 -8.96 -16.86 18.63
C ASP A 177 -10.18 -16.99 17.71
N GLY A 178 -9.97 -17.04 16.38
CA GLY A 178 -11.04 -17.21 15.39
C GLY A 178 -11.73 -15.92 14.97
N ARG A 179 -11.19 -14.75 15.36
CA ARG A 179 -11.74 -13.45 14.92
C ARG A 179 -11.60 -13.28 13.41
N GLU A 180 -12.56 -12.57 12.82
CA GLU A 180 -12.56 -12.25 11.39
C GLU A 180 -11.69 -11.03 11.07
N TYR A 181 -11.61 -10.06 12.00
CA TYR A 181 -10.93 -8.78 11.81
C TYR A 181 -9.86 -8.52 12.87
N LEU A 182 -8.84 -7.72 12.52
CA LEU A 182 -7.70 -7.45 13.39
C LEU A 182 -8.06 -6.60 14.61
N ALA A 183 -9.10 -5.77 14.51
CA ALA A 183 -9.59 -4.96 15.62
C ALA A 183 -11.13 -4.86 15.59
N GLY A 184 -11.76 -5.14 16.72
CA GLY A 184 -13.22 -5.15 16.81
C GLY A 184 -13.87 -6.33 16.10
N ASP A 185 -15.12 -6.13 15.66
CA ASP A 185 -16.02 -7.16 15.08
C ASP A 185 -16.34 -6.92 13.59
N ARG A 186 -15.65 -6.00 12.96
CA ARG A 186 -15.85 -5.62 11.56
C ARG A 186 -14.57 -5.10 10.93
N PHE A 187 -14.58 -4.96 9.59
CA PHE A 187 -13.53 -4.31 8.82
C PHE A 187 -13.21 -2.90 9.35
N THR A 188 -11.93 -2.65 9.60
CA THR A 188 -11.40 -1.39 10.14
C THR A 188 -10.18 -0.90 9.36
N ILE A 189 -9.66 0.26 9.76
CA ILE A 189 -8.40 0.80 9.24
C ILE A 189 -7.21 -0.16 9.46
N ALA A 190 -7.24 -1.00 10.50
CA ALA A 190 -6.18 -1.99 10.77
C ALA A 190 -6.12 -3.05 9.67
N ASP A 191 -7.28 -3.60 9.28
CA ASP A 191 -7.40 -4.60 8.21
C ASP A 191 -7.03 -4.01 6.86
N LEU A 192 -7.55 -2.82 6.56
CA LEU A 192 -7.22 -2.06 5.35
C LEU A 192 -5.72 -1.83 5.24
N THR A 193 -5.10 -1.34 6.32
CA THR A 193 -3.66 -1.03 6.34
C THR A 193 -2.83 -2.29 6.18
N PHE A 194 -3.15 -3.36 6.91
CA PHE A 194 -2.45 -4.63 6.77
C PHE A 194 -2.53 -5.15 5.32
N ALA A 195 -3.74 -5.23 4.76
CA ALA A 195 -3.94 -5.74 3.40
C ALA A 195 -3.23 -4.86 2.36
N ALA A 196 -3.41 -3.54 2.41
CA ALA A 196 -2.78 -2.61 1.47
C ALA A 196 -1.24 -2.70 1.54
N LEU A 197 -0.67 -2.72 2.75
CA LEU A 197 0.79 -2.79 2.93
C LEU A 197 1.38 -4.18 2.66
N ALA A 198 0.57 -5.24 2.74
CA ALA A 198 0.95 -6.60 2.34
C ALA A 198 0.86 -6.83 0.82
N SER A 199 0.18 -5.96 0.06
CA SER A 199 -0.02 -6.17 -1.38
C SER A 199 1.26 -6.44 -2.17
N PRO A 200 2.42 -5.80 -1.88
CA PRO A 200 3.65 -6.05 -2.63
C PRO A 200 4.25 -7.45 -2.44
N ILE A 201 3.81 -8.19 -1.42
CA ILE A 201 4.30 -9.54 -1.11
C ILE A 201 3.21 -10.61 -1.25
N LEU A 202 1.93 -10.25 -1.21
CA LEU A 202 0.81 -11.17 -1.39
C LEU A 202 0.28 -11.20 -2.83
N PHE A 203 0.51 -10.16 -3.62
CA PHE A 203 0.06 -10.04 -5.02
C PHE A 203 -1.44 -10.33 -5.17
N PRO A 204 -2.33 -9.58 -4.49
CA PRO A 204 -3.77 -9.79 -4.59
C PRO A 204 -4.27 -9.47 -6.01
N ARG A 205 -5.24 -10.26 -6.50
CA ARG A 205 -5.82 -10.11 -7.85
C ARG A 205 -6.69 -8.86 -7.95
N GLU A 206 -7.31 -8.48 -6.84
CA GLU A 206 -8.23 -7.35 -6.70
C GLU A 206 -7.51 -5.99 -6.61
N HIS A 207 -6.17 -5.98 -6.66
CA HIS A 207 -5.40 -4.73 -6.62
C HIS A 207 -5.71 -3.88 -7.88
N PRO A 208 -6.20 -2.62 -7.74
CA PRO A 208 -6.77 -1.85 -8.85
C PRO A 208 -5.79 -1.52 -9.97
N ILE A 209 -4.49 -1.41 -9.66
CA ILE A 209 -3.45 -1.16 -10.67
C ILE A 209 -2.99 -2.47 -11.34
N GLY A 210 -3.35 -3.61 -10.76
CA GLY A 210 -2.84 -4.92 -11.14
C GLY A 210 -1.40 -5.13 -10.65
N MET A 211 -1.17 -6.25 -10.00
CA MET A 211 0.16 -6.63 -9.54
C MET A 211 0.91 -7.37 -10.66
N PRO A 212 2.26 -7.31 -10.70
CA PRO A 212 2.99 -8.21 -11.59
C PRO A 212 2.72 -9.66 -11.19
N PRO A 213 2.78 -10.60 -12.15
CA PRO A 213 2.57 -12.01 -11.85
C PRO A 213 3.62 -12.54 -10.86
N ALA A 214 3.17 -13.21 -9.81
CA ALA A 214 4.08 -13.77 -8.79
C ALA A 214 4.87 -14.98 -9.31
N ASP A 215 4.32 -15.71 -10.28
CA ASP A 215 4.97 -16.86 -10.96
C ASP A 215 6.16 -16.47 -11.83
N GLU A 216 6.35 -15.19 -12.10
CA GLU A 216 7.52 -14.68 -12.81
C GLU A 216 8.67 -14.26 -11.87
N LEU A 217 8.51 -14.39 -10.56
CA LEU A 217 9.59 -14.22 -9.58
C LEU A 217 10.60 -15.38 -9.65
N THR A 218 11.74 -15.22 -8.99
CA THR A 218 12.67 -16.35 -8.81
C THR A 218 12.00 -17.50 -8.05
N PRO A 219 12.37 -18.77 -8.26
CA PRO A 219 11.78 -19.91 -7.56
C PRO A 219 11.80 -19.75 -6.03
N ALA A 220 12.88 -19.21 -5.48
CA ALA A 220 12.98 -18.95 -4.04
C ALA A 220 11.99 -17.88 -3.56
N ALA A 221 11.82 -16.81 -4.35
CA ALA A 221 10.84 -15.76 -4.02
C ALA A 221 9.39 -16.24 -4.19
N GLN A 222 9.12 -17.08 -5.19
CA GLN A 222 7.80 -17.73 -5.35
C GLN A 222 7.45 -18.60 -4.14
N ALA A 223 8.40 -19.44 -3.69
CA ALA A 223 8.21 -20.28 -2.51
C ALA A 223 7.92 -19.43 -1.26
N GLN A 224 8.66 -18.33 -1.07
CA GLN A 224 8.45 -17.42 0.05
C GLN A 224 7.07 -16.73 -0.01
N VAL A 225 6.65 -16.27 -1.19
CA VAL A 225 5.31 -15.68 -1.39
C VAL A 225 4.23 -16.70 -1.06
N GLN A 226 4.39 -17.96 -1.53
CA GLN A 226 3.42 -19.01 -1.27
C GLN A 226 3.34 -19.34 0.23
N GLU A 227 4.48 -19.44 0.90
CA GLU A 227 4.55 -19.63 2.35
C GLU A 227 3.77 -18.54 3.10
N TRP A 228 3.98 -17.27 2.76
CA TRP A 228 3.24 -16.17 3.36
C TRP A 228 1.74 -16.22 3.07
N ARG A 229 1.34 -16.56 1.83
CA ARG A 229 -0.08 -16.70 1.46
C ARG A 229 -0.79 -17.81 2.24
N ASP A 230 -0.08 -18.88 2.58
CA ASP A 230 -0.64 -20.04 3.30
C ASP A 230 -0.78 -19.80 4.79
N ARG A 231 -0.18 -18.76 5.34
CA ARG A 231 -0.33 -18.37 6.75
C ARG A 231 -1.70 -17.74 7.02
N PRO A 232 -2.21 -17.80 8.27
CA PRO A 232 -3.44 -17.08 8.64
C PRO A 232 -3.41 -15.60 8.27
N ALA A 233 -2.30 -14.89 8.54
CA ALA A 233 -2.11 -13.49 8.18
C ALA A 233 -2.21 -13.25 6.65
N GLY A 234 -1.58 -14.11 5.85
CA GLY A 234 -1.65 -14.02 4.39
C GLY A 234 -3.05 -14.25 3.84
N ARG A 235 -3.72 -15.30 4.34
CA ARG A 235 -5.12 -15.56 3.99
C ARG A 235 -6.03 -14.41 4.39
N HIS A 236 -5.82 -13.84 5.59
CA HIS A 236 -6.56 -12.67 6.04
C HIS A 236 -6.37 -11.49 5.07
N GLY A 237 -5.13 -11.13 4.75
CA GLY A 237 -4.84 -10.03 3.81
C GLY A 237 -5.48 -10.20 2.44
N LEU A 238 -5.46 -11.44 1.88
CA LEU A 238 -6.11 -11.77 0.60
C LEU A 238 -7.64 -11.74 0.72
N SER A 239 -8.23 -12.29 1.79
CA SER A 239 -9.67 -12.26 2.05
C SER A 239 -10.19 -10.82 2.22
N VAL A 240 -9.41 -9.96 2.88
CA VAL A 240 -9.75 -8.54 3.01
C VAL A 240 -9.78 -7.86 1.64
N TYR A 241 -8.85 -8.17 0.73
CA TYR A 241 -8.92 -7.69 -0.65
C TYR A 241 -10.17 -8.19 -1.37
N GLU A 242 -10.43 -9.49 -1.35
CA GLU A 242 -11.56 -10.12 -2.03
C GLU A 242 -12.91 -9.55 -1.57
N ASN A 243 -13.09 -9.35 -0.26
CA ASN A 243 -14.38 -8.98 0.31
C ASN A 243 -14.60 -7.47 0.43
N HIS A 244 -13.54 -6.66 0.57
CA HIS A 244 -13.64 -5.24 0.89
C HIS A 244 -13.01 -4.32 -0.15
N ARG A 245 -12.15 -4.80 -1.06
CA ARG A 245 -11.57 -4.00 -2.13
C ARG A 245 -12.44 -4.06 -3.37
N ARG A 246 -13.57 -3.38 -3.31
CA ARG A 246 -14.45 -3.24 -4.48
C ARG A 246 -13.96 -2.09 -5.36
N ALA A 247 -13.89 -2.35 -6.67
CA ALA A 247 -13.56 -1.35 -7.69
C ALA A 247 -14.66 -0.28 -7.80
#